data_259cb6e94eb69cc938982b89b59f961d
#
_entry.id   259cb6e94eb69cc938982b89b59f961d
#
_cell.length_a   1.000
_cell.length_b   1.000
_cell.length_c   1.000
_cell.angle_alpha   90.00
_cell.angle_beta   90.00
_cell.angle_gamma   90.00
#
_symmetry.space_group_name_H-M   'P 1'
#
loop_
_entity.id
_entity.type
_entity.pdbx_description
1 polymer ?
#
loop_
_entity_poly.entity_id
_entity_poly.type
_entity_poly.pdbx_seq_one_letter_code
_entity_poly.pdbx_strand_id
1 'polypeptide(L)'
;MTEAQSYVGIDVSKGYLDVAVRPTGQQWRVSTEEAGVRELVARVEALHPTLVVLEATGSLEVPVAAALGAAGLPVAVVNPRQVRDFARATGKLAKTDKLDAQVLALFAERVRPVPRPLPDSETQELTALLARRRQIVAMLVTEQNRLGTALPRVRPGIQEHIAWLEERLEGLQDGMTKLLRESPLWREKEDLLRGVPGVGPV
;
A
#
# COMPACT_ATOMS: atom_id res chain seq x y z
N MET A 1 31.40 10.39 19.41
CA MET A 1 30.13 9.97 20.03
C MET A 1 29.27 9.48 18.89
N THR A 2 28.99 8.18 18.82
CA THR A 2 28.09 7.63 17.80
C THR A 2 26.68 8.14 18.12
N GLU A 3 26.11 8.96 17.25
CA GLU A 3 24.70 9.38 17.39
C GLU A 3 23.84 8.12 17.53
N ALA A 4 23.01 8.11 18.55
CA ALA A 4 22.13 6.97 18.81
C ALA A 4 21.13 6.84 17.66
N GLN A 5 21.26 5.81 16.84
CA GLN A 5 20.36 5.55 15.71
C GLN A 5 18.93 5.39 16.22
N SER A 6 18.01 6.20 15.72
CA SER A 6 16.59 6.11 16.05
C SER A 6 15.78 5.56 14.87
N TYR A 7 14.81 4.72 15.18
CA TYR A 7 13.96 4.03 14.22
C TYR A 7 12.50 4.25 14.59
N VAL A 8 11.71 4.73 13.65
CA VAL A 8 10.31 5.09 13.85
C VAL A 8 9.42 4.11 13.09
N GLY A 9 8.42 3.56 13.76
CA GLY A 9 7.35 2.78 13.15
C GLY A 9 6.03 3.53 13.28
N ILE A 10 5.28 3.61 12.19
CA ILE A 10 3.99 4.31 12.14
C ILE A 10 2.94 3.34 11.61
N ASP A 11 1.94 3.03 12.44
CA ASP A 11 0.74 2.33 12.03
C ASP A 11 -0.34 3.33 11.64
N VAL A 12 -0.91 3.15 10.45
CA VAL A 12 -1.87 4.09 9.86
C VAL A 12 -3.27 3.48 9.88
N SER A 13 -4.17 4.10 10.61
CA SER A 13 -5.60 3.78 10.60
C SER A 13 -6.43 4.93 9.99
N LYS A 14 -7.73 4.73 9.84
CA LYS A 14 -8.61 5.77 9.27
C LYS A 14 -8.66 7.07 10.08
N GLY A 15 -8.50 7.02 11.40
CA GLY A 15 -8.65 8.18 12.27
C GLY A 15 -7.37 8.57 13.00
N TYR A 16 -6.40 7.67 13.10
CA TYR A 16 -5.23 7.87 13.95
C TYR A 16 -3.96 7.32 13.30
N LEU A 17 -2.85 7.91 13.72
CA LEU A 17 -1.49 7.46 13.44
C LEU A 17 -0.86 7.08 14.77
N ASP A 18 -0.61 5.79 14.97
CA ASP A 18 0.13 5.29 16.13
C ASP A 18 1.63 5.26 15.81
N VAL A 19 2.42 5.86 16.67
CA VAL A 19 3.86 6.01 16.47
C VAL A 19 4.63 5.34 17.59
N ALA A 20 5.68 4.61 17.23
CA ALA A 20 6.63 4.04 18.19
C ALA A 20 8.07 4.32 17.75
N VAL A 21 8.95 4.57 18.71
CA VAL A 21 10.36 4.90 18.48
C VAL A 21 11.29 3.93 19.21
N ARG A 22 12.30 3.47 18.53
CA ARG A 22 13.37 2.65 19.11
C ARG A 22 14.72 3.39 19.00
N PRO A 23 15.63 3.20 19.94
CA PRO A 23 15.54 2.30 21.10
C PRO A 23 14.80 2.90 22.32
N THR A 24 14.37 4.20 22.26
CA THR A 24 13.84 4.94 23.41
C THR A 24 12.55 4.35 23.99
N GLY A 25 11.74 3.64 23.16
CA GLY A 25 10.44 3.12 23.56
C GLY A 25 9.33 4.17 23.63
N GLN A 26 9.59 5.39 23.18
CA GLN A 26 8.58 6.44 23.10
C GLN A 26 7.42 6.01 22.20
N GLN A 27 6.20 6.37 22.60
CA GLN A 27 4.99 6.12 21.84
C GLN A 27 4.04 7.30 21.96
N TRP A 28 3.35 7.63 20.87
CA TRP A 28 2.28 8.61 20.88
C TRP A 28 1.30 8.35 19.74
N ARG A 29 0.17 9.04 19.79
CA ARG A 29 -0.87 8.98 18.76
C ARG A 29 -1.20 10.40 18.32
N VAL A 30 -1.42 10.59 17.02
CA VAL A 30 -1.95 11.83 16.44
C VAL A 30 -3.14 11.51 15.52
N SER A 31 -3.92 12.50 15.15
CA SER A 31 -5.01 12.31 14.17
C SER A 31 -4.45 12.20 12.74
N THR A 32 -5.25 11.61 11.84
CA THR A 32 -4.95 11.59 10.40
C THR A 32 -5.28 12.90 9.69
N GLU A 33 -5.85 13.86 10.41
CA GLU A 33 -6.14 15.19 9.89
C GLU A 33 -4.85 15.98 9.61
N GLU A 34 -4.95 17.01 8.78
CA GLU A 34 -3.79 17.82 8.38
C GLU A 34 -2.98 18.36 9.58
N ALA A 35 -3.67 18.79 10.64
CA ALA A 35 -3.01 19.27 11.86
C ALA A 35 -2.20 18.16 12.55
N GLY A 36 -2.77 16.94 12.64
CA GLY A 36 -2.08 15.80 13.25
C GLY A 36 -0.91 15.30 12.39
N VAL A 37 -1.03 15.33 11.07
CA VAL A 37 0.07 15.00 10.18
C VAL A 37 1.21 16.02 10.30
N ARG A 38 0.91 17.33 10.41
CA ARG A 38 1.93 18.34 10.66
C ARG A 38 2.64 18.13 12.00
N GLU A 39 1.88 17.81 13.06
CA GLU A 39 2.45 17.47 14.37
C GLU A 39 3.36 16.26 14.28
N LEU A 40 2.93 15.20 13.56
CA LEU A 40 3.73 14.01 13.34
C LEU A 40 5.07 14.36 12.70
N VAL A 41 5.04 15.09 11.57
CA VAL A 41 6.24 15.47 10.84
C VAL A 41 7.22 16.23 11.75
N ALA A 42 6.76 17.28 12.43
CA ALA A 42 7.61 18.09 13.32
C ALA A 42 8.24 17.25 14.45
N ARG A 43 7.47 16.32 15.05
CA ARG A 43 7.98 15.45 16.12
C ARG A 43 8.99 14.42 15.60
N VAL A 44 8.74 13.87 14.42
CA VAL A 44 9.64 12.88 13.80
C VAL A 44 10.94 13.55 13.32
N GLU A 45 10.86 14.75 12.73
CA GLU A 45 12.05 15.54 12.36
C GLU A 45 12.96 15.81 13.55
N ALA A 46 12.40 16.20 14.68
CA ALA A 46 13.16 16.48 15.91
C ALA A 46 13.92 15.23 16.46
N LEU A 47 13.51 14.03 16.07
CA LEU A 47 14.20 12.78 16.45
C LEU A 47 15.39 12.44 15.54
N HIS A 48 15.54 13.10 14.40
CA HIS A 48 16.57 12.80 13.37
C HIS A 48 16.65 11.28 13.09
N PRO A 49 15.55 10.64 12.66
CA PRO A 49 15.50 9.19 12.57
C PRO A 49 16.40 8.65 11.48
N THR A 50 17.04 7.52 11.74
CA THR A 50 17.77 6.75 10.75
C THR A 50 16.84 6.16 9.70
N LEU A 51 15.61 5.81 10.11
CA LEU A 51 14.59 5.24 9.22
C LEU A 51 13.19 5.37 9.83
N VAL A 52 12.22 5.73 8.99
CA VAL A 52 10.79 5.72 9.30
C VAL A 52 10.13 4.64 8.46
N VAL A 53 9.38 3.73 9.10
CA VAL A 53 8.68 2.63 8.42
C VAL A 53 7.19 2.74 8.63
N LEU A 54 6.45 2.67 7.52
CA LEU A 54 4.99 2.55 7.49
C LEU A 54 4.60 1.24 6.80
N GLU A 55 3.46 0.67 7.18
CA GLU A 55 2.86 -0.46 6.48
C GLU A 55 1.90 0.03 5.38
N ALA A 56 1.91 -0.62 4.21
CA ALA A 56 0.96 -0.33 3.14
C ALA A 56 -0.46 -0.74 3.57
N THR A 57 -1.35 0.22 3.78
CA THR A 57 -2.69 0.04 4.36
C THR A 57 -3.77 0.52 3.38
N GLY A 58 -3.73 0.00 2.14
CA GLY A 58 -4.76 0.31 1.13
C GLY A 58 -4.80 1.79 0.71
N SER A 59 -3.65 2.45 0.68
CA SER A 59 -3.41 3.85 0.31
C SER A 59 -3.65 4.88 1.43
N LEU A 60 -4.05 4.49 2.63
CA LEU A 60 -4.15 5.41 3.78
C LEU A 60 -2.79 5.95 4.21
N GLU A 61 -1.72 5.18 4.00
CA GLU A 61 -0.34 5.54 4.30
C GLU A 61 0.24 6.60 3.35
N VAL A 62 -0.31 6.74 2.14
CA VAL A 62 0.27 7.57 1.08
C VAL A 62 0.40 9.05 1.47
N PRO A 63 -0.65 9.73 1.99
CA PRO A 63 -0.53 11.14 2.39
C PRO A 63 0.51 11.35 3.51
N VAL A 64 0.58 10.43 4.45
CA VAL A 64 1.51 10.48 5.60
C VAL A 64 2.95 10.28 5.12
N ALA A 65 3.19 9.26 4.30
CA ALA A 65 4.50 8.99 3.73
C ALA A 65 4.97 10.12 2.81
N ALA A 66 4.04 10.76 2.05
CA ALA A 66 4.33 11.94 1.24
C ALA A 66 4.77 13.14 2.09
N ALA A 67 4.05 13.42 3.18
CA ALA A 67 4.39 14.52 4.09
C ALA A 67 5.77 14.32 4.75
N LEU A 68 6.06 13.10 5.22
CA LEU A 68 7.36 12.74 5.80
C LEU A 68 8.49 12.81 4.76
N GLY A 69 8.24 12.32 3.53
CA GLY A 69 9.19 12.39 2.43
C GLY A 69 9.47 13.81 1.96
N ALA A 70 8.45 14.68 1.92
CA ALA A 70 8.61 16.11 1.59
C ALA A 70 9.46 16.86 2.64
N ALA A 71 9.44 16.41 3.88
CA ALA A 71 10.31 16.88 4.96
C ALA A 71 11.75 16.31 4.90
N GLY A 72 12.09 15.52 3.86
CA GLY A 72 13.42 14.94 3.70
C GLY A 72 13.72 13.74 4.59
N LEU A 73 12.71 13.18 5.26
CA LEU A 73 12.89 12.04 6.14
C LEU A 73 13.10 10.71 5.36
N PRO A 74 13.93 9.79 5.86
CA PRO A 74 14.16 8.49 5.22
C PRO A 74 12.98 7.54 5.45
N VAL A 75 12.02 7.52 4.54
CA VAL A 75 10.77 6.77 4.65
C VAL A 75 10.80 5.49 3.83
N ALA A 76 10.36 4.38 4.41
CA ALA A 76 10.11 3.12 3.72
C ALA A 76 8.67 2.63 3.99
N VAL A 77 7.90 2.46 2.92
CA VAL A 77 6.59 1.79 2.96
C VAL A 77 6.80 0.30 2.68
N VAL A 78 6.36 -0.56 3.60
CA VAL A 78 6.64 -1.98 3.56
C VAL A 78 5.37 -2.83 3.36
N ASN A 79 5.56 -4.03 2.83
CA ASN A 79 4.45 -4.95 2.60
C ASN A 79 3.93 -5.53 3.93
N PRO A 80 2.61 -5.51 4.18
CA PRO A 80 1.98 -6.09 5.37
C PRO A 80 2.36 -7.55 5.66
N ARG A 81 2.60 -8.33 4.60
CA ARG A 81 3.05 -9.73 4.77
C ARG A 81 4.41 -9.82 5.44
N GLN A 82 5.36 -8.98 5.01
CA GLN A 82 6.71 -8.99 5.58
C GLN A 82 6.70 -8.63 7.06
N VAL A 83 5.90 -7.62 7.44
CA VAL A 83 5.75 -7.20 8.85
C VAL A 83 5.11 -8.30 9.68
N ARG A 84 4.06 -8.95 9.18
CA ARG A 84 3.39 -10.08 9.84
C ARG A 84 4.31 -11.28 10.03
N ASP A 85 5.06 -11.66 9.00
CA ASP A 85 5.98 -12.79 9.07
C ASP A 85 7.14 -12.50 10.04
N PHE A 86 7.63 -11.27 10.06
CA PHE A 86 8.60 -10.81 11.05
C PHE A 86 8.04 -10.82 12.48
N ALA A 87 6.81 -10.35 12.69
CA ALA A 87 6.14 -10.37 13.99
C ALA A 87 6.02 -11.82 14.53
N ARG A 88 5.63 -12.75 13.66
CA ARG A 88 5.58 -14.19 13.99
C ARG A 88 6.96 -14.73 14.37
N ALA A 89 7.98 -14.44 13.58
CA ALA A 89 9.35 -14.88 13.82
C ALA A 89 9.92 -14.33 15.15
N THR A 90 9.47 -13.15 15.58
CA THR A 90 9.88 -12.52 16.84
C THR A 90 8.98 -12.85 18.04
N GLY A 91 7.99 -13.76 17.87
CA GLY A 91 7.08 -14.19 18.92
C GLY A 91 6.01 -13.16 19.33
N LYS A 92 5.83 -12.08 18.54
CA LYS A 92 4.84 -11.04 18.80
C LYS A 92 3.54 -11.34 18.07
N LEU A 93 2.70 -12.18 18.68
CA LEU A 93 1.45 -12.69 18.06
C LEU A 93 0.20 -11.88 18.40
N ALA A 94 0.24 -11.00 19.40
CA ALA A 94 -0.93 -10.22 19.80
C ALA A 94 -1.14 -9.03 18.86
N LYS A 95 -2.34 -8.92 18.30
CA LYS A 95 -2.73 -7.84 17.40
C LYS A 95 -3.40 -6.72 18.17
N THR A 96 -2.69 -5.60 18.37
CA THR A 96 -3.27 -4.32 18.79
C THR A 96 -2.55 -3.20 18.05
N ASP A 97 -3.23 -2.11 17.72
CA ASP A 97 -2.67 -0.98 16.97
C ASP A 97 -1.35 -0.44 17.58
N LYS A 98 -1.26 -0.39 18.92
CA LYS A 98 -0.02 -0.01 19.61
C LYS A 98 1.13 -1.01 19.44
N LEU A 99 0.82 -2.31 19.35
CA LEU A 99 1.80 -3.34 19.08
C LEU A 99 2.26 -3.29 17.62
N ASP A 100 1.37 -2.91 16.70
CA ASP A 100 1.68 -2.83 15.29
C ASP A 100 2.72 -1.73 15.03
N ALA A 101 2.61 -0.53 15.62
CA ALA A 101 3.63 0.52 15.54
C ALA A 101 4.97 0.09 16.17
N GLN A 102 4.95 -0.64 17.30
CA GLN A 102 6.17 -1.17 17.93
C GLN A 102 6.85 -2.23 17.07
N VAL A 103 6.06 -3.09 16.42
CA VAL A 103 6.59 -4.09 15.49
C VAL A 103 7.22 -3.42 14.28
N LEU A 104 6.59 -2.35 13.74
CA LEU A 104 7.13 -1.56 12.64
C LEU A 104 8.46 -0.88 13.02
N ALA A 105 8.55 -0.29 14.23
CA ALA A 105 9.80 0.30 14.71
C ALA A 105 10.90 -0.76 14.92
N LEU A 106 10.56 -1.95 15.42
CA LEU A 106 11.49 -3.07 15.53
C LEU A 106 11.91 -3.61 14.16
N PHE A 107 10.97 -3.68 13.21
CA PHE A 107 11.26 -4.05 11.83
C PHE A 107 12.23 -3.05 11.19
N ALA A 108 11.99 -1.74 11.38
CA ALA A 108 12.91 -0.68 10.93
C ALA A 108 14.33 -0.88 11.47
N GLU A 109 14.47 -1.18 12.76
CA GLU A 109 15.77 -1.38 13.41
C GLU A 109 16.51 -2.64 12.92
N ARG A 110 15.79 -3.75 12.74
CA ARG A 110 16.38 -5.07 12.46
C ARG A 110 16.53 -5.40 11.00
N VAL A 111 15.52 -5.06 10.18
CA VAL A 111 15.49 -5.38 8.76
C VAL A 111 16.09 -4.27 7.92
N ARG A 112 15.94 -3.01 8.35
CA ARG A 112 16.46 -1.81 7.68
C ARG A 112 16.05 -1.75 6.20
N PRO A 113 14.75 -1.78 5.88
CA PRO A 113 14.33 -1.68 4.49
C PRO A 113 14.86 -0.39 3.87
N VAL A 114 15.26 -0.48 2.60
CA VAL A 114 15.79 0.68 1.86
C VAL A 114 14.67 1.70 1.66
N PRO A 115 14.85 2.96 2.06
CA PRO A 115 13.93 4.04 1.74
C PRO A 115 13.74 4.12 0.22
N ARG A 116 12.48 4.22 -0.21
CA ARG A 116 12.16 4.40 -1.62
C ARG A 116 11.29 5.64 -1.78
N PRO A 117 11.53 6.45 -2.81
CA PRO A 117 10.60 7.50 -3.17
C PRO A 117 9.20 6.91 -3.32
N LEU A 118 8.20 7.65 -2.89
CA LEU A 118 6.82 7.25 -3.18
C LEU A 118 6.64 7.19 -4.69
N PRO A 119 5.85 6.24 -5.18
CA PRO A 119 5.46 6.22 -6.58
C PRO A 119 4.85 7.58 -6.96
N ASP A 120 5.13 8.05 -8.16
CA ASP A 120 4.47 9.23 -8.71
C ASP A 120 2.94 9.00 -8.84
N SER A 121 2.19 10.07 -9.08
CA SER A 121 0.73 10.02 -9.17
C SER A 121 0.23 9.06 -10.24
N GLU A 122 0.92 8.98 -11.39
CA GLU A 122 0.55 8.09 -12.49
C GLU A 122 0.73 6.62 -12.09
N THR A 123 1.84 6.29 -11.41
CA THR A 123 2.10 4.95 -10.87
C THR A 123 1.09 4.56 -9.80
N GLN A 124 0.69 5.51 -8.94
CA GLN A 124 -0.35 5.28 -7.94
C GLN A 124 -1.71 5.00 -8.59
N GLU A 125 -2.09 5.80 -9.60
CA GLU A 125 -3.34 5.61 -10.36
C GLU A 125 -3.35 4.26 -11.07
N LEU A 126 -2.29 3.89 -11.78
CA LEU A 126 -2.18 2.60 -12.43
C LEU A 126 -2.28 1.44 -11.43
N THR A 127 -1.65 1.58 -10.26
CA THR A 127 -1.73 0.58 -9.19
C THR A 127 -3.16 0.41 -8.68
N ALA A 128 -3.91 1.52 -8.51
CA ALA A 128 -5.30 1.50 -8.10
C ALA A 128 -6.20 0.83 -9.15
N LEU A 129 -6.01 1.15 -10.43
CA LEU A 129 -6.73 0.53 -11.55
C LEU A 129 -6.46 -0.98 -11.63
N LEU A 130 -5.21 -1.41 -11.48
CA LEU A 130 -4.84 -2.83 -11.42
C LEU A 130 -5.46 -3.56 -10.24
N ALA A 131 -5.52 -2.93 -9.08
CA ALA A 131 -6.19 -3.48 -7.91
C ALA A 131 -7.70 -3.65 -8.16
N ARG A 132 -8.33 -2.63 -8.76
CA ARG A 132 -9.76 -2.69 -9.12
C ARG A 132 -10.05 -3.76 -10.17
N ARG A 133 -9.20 -3.89 -11.18
CA ARG A 133 -9.30 -4.95 -12.20
C ARG A 133 -9.29 -6.34 -11.54
N ARG A 134 -8.36 -6.60 -10.62
CA ARG A 134 -8.28 -7.88 -9.89
C ARG A 134 -9.56 -8.16 -9.10
N GLN A 135 -10.14 -7.14 -8.47
CA GLN A 135 -11.39 -7.28 -7.72
C GLN A 135 -12.56 -7.67 -8.64
N ILE A 136 -12.70 -7.01 -9.79
CA ILE A 136 -13.77 -7.30 -10.76
C ILE A 136 -13.61 -8.72 -11.33
N VAL A 137 -12.38 -9.12 -11.68
CA VAL A 137 -12.10 -10.49 -12.15
C VAL A 137 -12.47 -11.53 -11.09
N ALA A 138 -12.14 -11.28 -9.81
CA ALA A 138 -12.51 -12.18 -8.73
C ALA A 138 -14.04 -12.28 -8.54
N MET A 139 -14.77 -11.16 -8.67
CA MET A 139 -16.24 -11.15 -8.63
C MET A 139 -16.82 -11.90 -9.81
N LEU A 140 -16.30 -11.70 -11.01
CA LEU A 140 -16.71 -12.39 -12.24
C LEU A 140 -16.58 -13.92 -12.09
N VAL A 141 -15.42 -14.40 -11.65
CA VAL A 141 -15.20 -15.84 -11.40
C VAL A 141 -16.20 -16.39 -10.37
N THR A 142 -16.49 -15.60 -9.33
CA THR A 142 -17.46 -15.99 -8.30
C THR A 142 -18.87 -16.12 -8.87
N GLU A 143 -19.32 -15.14 -9.69
CA GLU A 143 -20.64 -15.18 -10.31
C GLU A 143 -20.76 -16.30 -11.37
N GLN A 144 -19.72 -16.55 -12.15
CA GLN A 144 -19.69 -17.65 -13.12
C GLN A 144 -19.81 -19.02 -12.42
N ASN A 145 -19.11 -19.19 -11.30
CA ASN A 145 -19.25 -20.41 -10.48
C ASN A 145 -20.66 -20.57 -9.91
N ARG A 146 -21.28 -19.49 -9.44
CA ARG A 146 -22.68 -19.49 -8.97
C ARG A 146 -23.66 -19.84 -10.08
N LEU A 147 -23.44 -19.30 -11.28
CA LEU A 147 -24.31 -19.56 -12.44
C LEU A 147 -24.35 -21.07 -12.78
N GLY A 148 -23.21 -21.77 -12.63
CA GLY A 148 -23.12 -23.21 -12.89
C GLY A 148 -24.05 -24.06 -12.01
N THR A 149 -24.29 -23.66 -10.76
CA THR A 149 -25.11 -24.39 -9.78
C THR A 149 -26.47 -23.74 -9.49
N ALA A 150 -26.76 -22.60 -10.10
CA ALA A 150 -27.96 -21.81 -9.82
C ALA A 150 -29.23 -22.46 -10.36
N LEU A 151 -30.31 -22.37 -9.58
CA LEU A 151 -31.66 -22.76 -10.03
C LEU A 151 -32.14 -21.83 -11.16
N PRO A 152 -33.01 -22.34 -12.09
CA PRO A 152 -33.43 -21.57 -13.28
C PRO A 152 -33.98 -20.17 -12.98
N ARG A 153 -34.71 -20.00 -11.88
CA ARG A 153 -35.36 -18.73 -11.51
C ARG A 153 -34.37 -17.64 -11.09
N VAL A 154 -33.16 -17.98 -10.61
CA VAL A 154 -32.14 -17.00 -10.17
C VAL A 154 -31.09 -16.73 -11.24
N ARG A 155 -30.98 -17.59 -12.26
CA ARG A 155 -29.98 -17.44 -13.34
C ARG A 155 -29.99 -16.10 -14.06
N PRO A 156 -31.17 -15.54 -14.44
CA PRO A 156 -31.19 -14.26 -15.14
C PRO A 156 -30.51 -13.13 -14.40
N GLY A 157 -30.74 -13.00 -13.08
CA GLY A 157 -30.09 -11.95 -12.29
C GLY A 157 -28.56 -12.13 -12.16
N ILE A 158 -28.09 -13.40 -12.10
CA ILE A 158 -26.65 -13.69 -12.11
C ILE A 158 -26.04 -13.33 -13.46
N GLN A 159 -26.70 -13.67 -14.56
CA GLN A 159 -26.26 -13.34 -15.93
C GLN A 159 -26.18 -11.83 -16.16
N GLU A 160 -27.18 -11.07 -15.69
CA GLU A 160 -27.18 -9.62 -15.74
C GLU A 160 -25.98 -9.02 -14.97
N HIS A 161 -25.70 -9.54 -13.78
CA HIS A 161 -24.54 -9.09 -12.97
C HIS A 161 -23.22 -9.45 -13.66
N ILE A 162 -23.09 -10.62 -14.27
CA ILE A 162 -21.91 -11.01 -15.06
C ILE A 162 -21.71 -10.01 -16.22
N ALA A 163 -22.75 -9.73 -17.01
CA ALA A 163 -22.66 -8.79 -18.13
C ALA A 163 -22.23 -7.39 -17.66
N TRP A 164 -22.78 -6.92 -16.53
CA TRP A 164 -22.35 -5.65 -15.94
C TRP A 164 -20.88 -5.64 -15.50
N LEU A 165 -20.40 -6.74 -14.89
CA LEU A 165 -18.99 -6.86 -14.49
C LEU A 165 -18.05 -6.90 -15.70
N GLU A 166 -18.45 -7.57 -16.79
CA GLU A 166 -17.70 -7.63 -18.05
C GLU A 166 -17.57 -6.24 -18.68
N GLU A 167 -18.66 -5.48 -18.77
CA GLU A 167 -18.64 -4.08 -19.23
C GLU A 167 -17.68 -3.20 -18.37
N ARG A 168 -17.72 -3.38 -17.05
CA ARG A 168 -16.83 -2.63 -16.15
C ARG A 168 -15.36 -3.02 -16.32
N LEU A 169 -15.09 -4.28 -16.59
CA LEU A 169 -13.74 -4.77 -16.85
C LEU A 169 -13.17 -4.17 -18.14
N GLU A 170 -13.97 -4.14 -19.21
CA GLU A 170 -13.62 -3.52 -20.49
C GLU A 170 -13.30 -2.03 -20.33
N GLY A 171 -14.18 -1.26 -19.68
CA GLY A 171 -13.95 0.17 -19.42
C GLY A 171 -12.69 0.44 -18.60
N LEU A 172 -12.35 -0.44 -17.66
CA LEU A 172 -11.09 -0.33 -16.91
C LEU A 172 -9.86 -0.62 -17.79
N GLN A 173 -9.94 -1.60 -18.68
CA GLN A 173 -8.86 -1.93 -19.62
C GLN A 173 -8.58 -0.77 -20.56
N ASP A 174 -9.64 -0.14 -21.07
CA ASP A 174 -9.53 1.05 -21.93
C ASP A 174 -8.87 2.22 -21.18
N GLY A 175 -9.32 2.48 -19.95
CA GLY A 175 -8.73 3.51 -19.09
C GLY A 175 -7.25 3.27 -18.81
N MET A 176 -6.87 2.04 -18.49
CA MET A 176 -5.47 1.66 -18.29
C MET A 176 -4.63 1.81 -19.56
N THR A 177 -5.17 1.38 -20.70
CA THR A 177 -4.49 1.49 -22.00
C THR A 177 -4.25 2.96 -22.36
N LYS A 178 -5.24 3.84 -22.10
CA LYS A 178 -5.11 5.28 -22.31
C LYS A 178 -4.01 5.87 -21.43
N LEU A 179 -4.03 5.58 -20.13
CA LEU A 179 -3.03 6.05 -19.17
C LEU A 179 -1.60 5.62 -19.57
N LEU A 180 -1.43 4.36 -19.98
CA LEU A 180 -0.12 3.85 -20.44
C LEU A 180 0.35 4.57 -21.72
N ARG A 181 -0.53 4.86 -22.65
CA ARG A 181 -0.20 5.57 -23.91
C ARG A 181 0.11 7.05 -23.70
N GLU A 182 -0.55 7.71 -22.77
CA GLU A 182 -0.37 9.14 -22.48
C GLU A 182 0.90 9.41 -21.68
N SER A 183 1.36 8.47 -20.86
CA SER A 183 2.58 8.60 -20.06
C SER A 183 3.85 8.24 -20.85
N PRO A 184 4.80 9.18 -21.01
CA PRO A 184 6.08 8.89 -21.65
C PRO A 184 6.88 7.80 -20.92
N LEU A 185 6.83 7.80 -19.58
CA LEU A 185 7.52 6.85 -18.72
C LEU A 185 7.03 5.42 -18.92
N TRP A 186 5.71 5.25 -19.01
CA TRP A 186 5.12 3.92 -19.20
C TRP A 186 5.30 3.39 -20.61
N ARG A 187 5.29 4.27 -21.63
CA ARG A 187 5.62 3.88 -23.02
C ARG A 187 7.02 3.30 -23.13
N GLU A 188 8.01 3.96 -22.54
CA GLU A 188 9.39 3.46 -22.55
C GLU A 188 9.49 2.08 -21.88
N LYS A 189 8.81 1.89 -20.74
CA LYS A 189 8.78 0.59 -20.05
C LYS A 189 8.04 -0.49 -20.85
N GLU A 190 6.94 -0.14 -21.52
CA GLU A 190 6.19 -1.06 -22.39
C GLU A 190 7.05 -1.52 -23.57
N ASP A 191 7.75 -0.60 -24.21
CA ASP A 191 8.65 -0.92 -25.34
C ASP A 191 9.78 -1.85 -24.90
N LEU A 192 10.36 -1.64 -23.73
CA LEU A 192 11.36 -2.54 -23.16
C LEU A 192 10.78 -3.95 -22.91
N LEU A 193 9.56 -4.05 -22.36
CA LEU A 193 8.91 -5.32 -22.07
C LEU A 193 8.51 -6.09 -23.35
N ARG A 194 8.07 -5.38 -24.39
CA ARG A 194 7.74 -5.98 -25.69
C ARG A 194 8.95 -6.65 -26.36
N GLY A 195 10.17 -6.20 -26.05
CA GLY A 195 11.41 -6.81 -26.51
C GLY A 195 11.74 -8.15 -25.83
N VAL A 196 11.02 -8.54 -24.77
CA VAL A 196 11.27 -9.78 -24.02
C VAL A 196 10.43 -10.92 -24.59
N PRO A 197 11.03 -12.02 -25.08
CA PRO A 197 10.31 -13.18 -25.56
C PRO A 197 9.33 -13.74 -24.51
N GLY A 198 8.06 -13.91 -24.88
CA GLY A 198 7.01 -14.42 -23.97
C GLY A 198 6.24 -13.36 -23.20
N VAL A 199 6.58 -12.08 -23.32
CA VAL A 199 5.78 -10.96 -22.82
C VAL A 199 4.92 -10.44 -23.98
N GLY A 200 3.64 -10.82 -23.97
CA GLY A 200 2.65 -10.36 -24.94
C GLY A 200 1.76 -9.25 -24.37
N PRO A 201 0.93 -8.61 -25.23
CA PRO A 201 -0.13 -7.73 -24.74
C PRO A 201 -1.09 -8.53 -23.86
N VAL A 202 -1.46 -7.96 -22.71
CA VAL A 202 -2.41 -8.56 -21.76
C VAL A 202 -3.84 -8.18 -22.13
#